data_1352dce92c14acd96dab3196744f5af4
#
_entry.id   1352dce92c14acd96dab3196744f5af4
#
_cell.length_a   1.000
_cell.length_b   1.000
_cell.length_c   1.000
_cell.angle_alpha   90.00
_cell.angle_beta   90.00
_cell.angle_gamma   90.00
#
_symmetry.space_group_name_H-M   'P 1'
#
loop_
_entity.id
_entity.type
_entity.pdbx_description
1 polymer ?
#
loop_
_entity_poly.entity_id
_entity_poly.type
_entity_poly.pdbx_seq_one_letter_code
_entity_poly.pdbx_strand_id
1 'polypeptide(L)'
;MTRHLDIGCGLNPQNPYKRDQLFGLDIRDDSQAVLAERGVTMKKGNLIFEPIPFEDNYFDSITAIDFLEHIPRQIGTGSGEVRYPFIQLTNEIWRVLVPGGRLLAVTPAYPSPLAFADPTHVNFIAEGTHRYFCGENPAGSIYGFHGRYVARIAKLSAPTNYRGMPPNQVKTAIRDFGRRISGKGLHHMIWEFEAVKNKGDR
;
A
#
# COMPACT_ATOMS: atom_id res chain seq x y z
N MET A 1 12.33 -8.16 -17.70
CA MET A 1 12.70 -7.21 -16.61
C MET A 1 11.49 -6.99 -15.73
N THR A 2 11.66 -7.15 -14.42
CA THR A 2 10.61 -6.95 -13.41
C THR A 2 10.65 -5.52 -12.87
N ARG A 3 9.47 -4.97 -12.51
CA ARG A 3 9.33 -3.57 -12.09
C ARG A 3 8.69 -3.47 -10.71
N HIS A 4 9.21 -2.55 -9.91
CA HIS A 4 8.68 -2.24 -8.59
C HIS A 4 8.36 -0.75 -8.48
N LEU A 5 7.21 -0.43 -7.89
CA LEU A 5 6.82 0.94 -7.54
C LEU A 5 6.77 1.08 -6.01
N ASP A 6 7.42 2.10 -5.47
CA ASP A 6 7.24 2.51 -4.08
C ASP A 6 6.42 3.81 -4.02
N ILE A 7 5.24 3.72 -3.38
CA ILE A 7 4.29 4.83 -3.25
C ILE A 7 4.53 5.53 -1.91
N GLY A 8 4.65 6.87 -1.94
CA GLY A 8 5.03 7.65 -0.77
C GLY A 8 6.48 7.42 -0.38
N CYS A 9 7.34 7.21 -1.36
CA CYS A 9 8.70 6.72 -1.18
C CYS A 9 9.66 7.71 -0.52
N GLY A 10 9.33 9.02 -0.47
CA GLY A 10 10.22 10.07 0.02
C GLY A 10 11.60 10.01 -0.64
N LEU A 11 12.65 10.09 0.18
CA LEU A 11 14.06 10.01 -0.25
C LEU A 11 14.66 8.59 -0.18
N ASN A 12 13.90 7.61 0.31
CA ASN A 12 14.39 6.25 0.57
C ASN A 12 13.45 5.17 0.03
N PRO A 13 13.28 5.07 -1.30
CA PRO A 13 12.40 4.09 -1.92
C PRO A 13 12.81 2.66 -1.55
N GLN A 14 11.80 1.85 -1.25
CA GLN A 14 11.97 0.46 -0.84
C GLN A 14 11.75 -0.45 -2.05
N ASN A 15 12.51 -1.56 -2.13
CA ASN A 15 12.30 -2.62 -3.12
C ASN A 15 12.46 -3.99 -2.46
N PRO A 16 11.52 -4.39 -1.58
CA PRO A 16 11.64 -5.61 -0.82
C PRO A 16 11.65 -6.87 -1.68
N TYR A 17 11.05 -6.80 -2.86
CA TYR A 17 10.98 -7.91 -3.82
C TYR A 17 12.20 -7.98 -4.76
N LYS A 18 13.16 -7.05 -4.64
CA LYS A 18 14.40 -7.00 -5.45
C LYS A 18 14.13 -7.07 -6.95
N ARG A 19 13.13 -6.29 -7.41
CA ARG A 19 12.84 -6.19 -8.83
C ARG A 19 13.94 -5.43 -9.57
N ASP A 20 14.08 -5.69 -10.87
CA ASP A 20 15.18 -5.17 -11.71
C ASP A 20 15.14 -3.63 -11.83
N GLN A 21 13.93 -3.05 -11.90
CA GLN A 21 13.71 -1.62 -12.04
C GLN A 21 12.90 -1.09 -10.86
N LEU A 22 13.39 -0.01 -10.26
CA LEU A 22 12.74 0.68 -9.15
C LEU A 22 12.18 2.02 -9.59
N PHE A 23 10.90 2.21 -9.31
CA PHE A 23 10.15 3.44 -9.51
C PHE A 23 9.71 3.99 -8.17
N GLY A 24 9.71 5.32 -8.03
CA GLY A 24 9.16 6.01 -6.88
C GLY A 24 8.03 6.94 -7.29
N LEU A 25 7.04 7.11 -6.42
CA LEU A 25 5.97 8.08 -6.60
C LEU A 25 5.72 8.79 -5.26
N ASP A 26 5.79 10.12 -5.29
CA ASP A 26 5.60 10.96 -4.12
C ASP A 26 4.99 12.31 -4.53
N ILE A 27 4.39 13.02 -3.59
CA ILE A 27 3.91 14.39 -3.79
C ILE A 27 5.06 15.41 -3.87
N ARG A 28 6.25 15.05 -3.38
CA ARG A 28 7.43 15.90 -3.28
C ARG A 28 8.19 16.00 -4.59
N ASP A 29 8.74 17.16 -4.88
CA ASP A 29 9.57 17.45 -6.07
C ASP A 29 11.08 17.28 -5.82
N ASP A 30 11.50 17.50 -4.57
CA ASP A 30 12.90 17.67 -4.18
C ASP A 30 13.73 16.38 -4.27
N SER A 31 13.07 15.25 -4.46
CA SER A 31 13.71 13.92 -4.48
C SER A 31 14.15 13.44 -5.88
N GLN A 32 13.65 14.05 -6.96
CA GLN A 32 13.83 13.51 -8.32
C GLN A 32 15.30 13.42 -8.74
N ALA A 33 16.08 14.49 -8.60
CA ALA A 33 17.49 14.50 -9.03
C ALA A 33 18.33 13.50 -8.23
N VAL A 34 18.20 13.51 -6.90
CA VAL A 34 18.96 12.63 -5.99
C VAL A 34 18.65 11.16 -6.23
N LEU A 35 17.39 10.82 -6.51
CA LEU A 35 16.98 9.45 -6.72
C LEU A 35 17.31 8.95 -8.14
N ALA A 36 17.32 9.85 -9.14
CA ALA A 36 17.80 9.52 -10.48
C ALA A 36 19.27 9.07 -10.49
N GLU A 37 20.15 9.73 -9.72
CA GLU A 37 21.54 9.32 -9.53
C GLU A 37 21.67 7.91 -8.92
N ARG A 38 20.66 7.48 -8.16
CA ARG A 38 20.59 6.14 -7.55
C ARG A 38 19.87 5.11 -8.45
N GLY A 39 19.58 5.47 -9.71
CA GLY A 39 18.92 4.57 -10.67
C GLY A 39 17.42 4.38 -10.42
N VAL A 40 16.78 5.28 -9.66
CA VAL A 40 15.34 5.25 -9.38
C VAL A 40 14.60 6.19 -10.34
N THR A 41 13.59 5.69 -11.03
CA THR A 41 12.71 6.50 -11.87
C THR A 41 11.61 7.11 -11.01
N MET A 42 11.70 8.42 -10.75
CA MET A 42 10.71 9.14 -9.94
C MET A 42 9.62 9.77 -10.78
N LYS A 43 8.38 9.72 -10.26
CA LYS A 43 7.27 10.56 -10.70
C LYS A 43 6.66 11.32 -9.53
N LYS A 44 6.23 12.56 -9.78
CA LYS A 44 5.43 13.32 -8.85
C LYS A 44 3.94 13.03 -9.09
N GLY A 45 3.17 12.93 -8.01
CA GLY A 45 1.72 12.79 -8.10
C GLY A 45 1.04 12.88 -6.74
N ASN A 46 -0.14 13.47 -6.71
CA ASN A 46 -1.00 13.52 -5.53
C ASN A 46 -2.11 12.47 -5.65
N LEU A 47 -1.87 11.30 -5.09
CA LEU A 47 -2.75 10.13 -5.22
C LEU A 47 -4.10 10.25 -4.47
N ILE A 48 -4.36 11.37 -3.80
CA ILE A 48 -5.69 11.71 -3.30
C ILE A 48 -6.61 12.14 -4.45
N PHE A 49 -6.03 12.77 -5.50
CA PHE A 49 -6.78 13.42 -6.58
C PHE A 49 -6.46 12.86 -7.96
N GLU A 50 -5.30 12.27 -8.14
CA GLU A 50 -4.73 11.87 -9.43
C GLU A 50 -4.58 10.35 -9.50
N PRO A 51 -4.73 9.75 -10.70
CA PRO A 51 -4.42 8.34 -10.91
C PRO A 51 -2.91 8.09 -10.82
N ILE A 52 -2.53 6.84 -10.64
CA ILE A 52 -1.14 6.41 -10.74
C ILE A 52 -0.68 6.58 -12.20
N PRO A 53 0.35 7.42 -12.49
CA PRO A 53 0.71 7.83 -13.86
C PRO A 53 1.50 6.78 -14.63
N PHE A 54 0.99 5.55 -14.64
CA PHE A 54 1.53 4.40 -15.36
C PHE A 54 0.40 3.59 -16.01
N GLU A 55 0.77 2.80 -17.02
CA GLU A 55 -0.15 1.95 -17.77
C GLU A 55 -0.68 0.78 -16.91
N ASP A 56 -1.76 0.17 -17.38
CA ASP A 56 -2.30 -1.05 -16.79
C ASP A 56 -1.26 -2.17 -16.84
N ASN A 57 -1.23 -3.01 -15.80
CA ASN A 57 -0.36 -4.18 -15.76
C ASN A 57 1.14 -3.85 -15.95
N TYR A 58 1.60 -2.77 -15.36
CA TYR A 58 2.97 -2.28 -15.54
C TYR A 58 3.94 -2.82 -14.48
N PHE A 59 3.47 -3.04 -13.24
CA PHE A 59 4.32 -3.39 -12.10
C PHE A 59 4.12 -4.82 -11.61
N ASP A 60 5.22 -5.52 -11.34
CA ASP A 60 5.23 -6.84 -10.70
C ASP A 60 5.00 -6.74 -9.18
N SER A 61 5.36 -5.61 -8.58
CA SER A 61 5.13 -5.35 -7.17
C SER A 61 5.07 -3.87 -6.83
N ILE A 62 4.32 -3.55 -5.77
CA ILE A 62 4.16 -2.20 -5.24
C ILE A 62 4.37 -2.25 -3.72
N THR A 63 5.00 -1.20 -3.18
CA THR A 63 5.01 -0.92 -1.74
C THR A 63 4.27 0.36 -1.41
N ALA A 64 3.66 0.40 -0.22
CA ALA A 64 3.06 1.57 0.40
C ALA A 64 3.38 1.50 1.91
N ILE A 65 4.50 2.10 2.32
CA ILE A 65 5.00 2.03 3.68
C ILE A 65 4.75 3.37 4.38
N ASP A 66 3.99 3.34 5.48
CA ASP A 66 3.57 4.54 6.22
C ASP A 66 2.97 5.60 5.26
N PHE A 67 2.04 5.15 4.41
CA PHE A 67 1.42 5.96 3.36
C PHE A 67 -0.12 5.90 3.36
N LEU A 68 -0.72 4.73 3.52
CA LEU A 68 -2.17 4.54 3.37
C LEU A 68 -2.98 5.30 4.43
N GLU A 69 -2.40 5.56 5.59
CA GLU A 69 -2.99 6.34 6.68
C GLU A 69 -3.23 7.82 6.33
N HIS A 70 -2.50 8.33 5.33
CA HIS A 70 -2.64 9.71 4.84
C HIS A 70 -3.70 9.86 3.74
N ILE A 71 -4.26 8.77 3.22
CA ILE A 71 -5.25 8.81 2.15
C ILE A 71 -6.65 8.86 2.73
N PRO A 72 -7.43 9.94 2.52
CA PRO A 72 -8.76 10.07 3.09
C PRO A 72 -9.71 8.95 2.66
N ARG A 73 -10.55 8.49 3.59
CA ARG A 73 -11.61 7.53 3.27
C ARG A 73 -12.67 8.14 2.39
N GLN A 74 -13.02 9.39 2.67
CA GLN A 74 -13.99 10.14 1.88
C GLN A 74 -13.67 11.63 1.92
N ILE A 75 -13.99 12.31 0.83
CA ILE A 75 -13.92 13.77 0.70
C ILE A 75 -15.19 14.27 0.04
N GLY A 76 -15.71 15.39 0.53
CA GLY A 76 -16.82 16.10 -0.14
C GLY A 76 -16.27 16.87 -1.35
N THR A 77 -17.01 16.87 -2.45
CA THR A 77 -16.73 17.75 -3.59
C THR A 77 -17.58 19.03 -3.49
N GLY A 78 -17.17 20.08 -4.18
CA GLY A 78 -17.94 21.34 -4.23
C GLY A 78 -19.33 21.18 -4.88
N SER A 79 -19.59 20.08 -5.58
CA SER A 79 -20.89 19.72 -6.18
C SER A 79 -21.85 18.99 -5.23
N GLY A 80 -21.42 18.70 -4.00
CA GLY A 80 -22.20 17.91 -3.01
C GLY A 80 -22.06 16.41 -3.17
N GLU A 81 -21.20 15.94 -4.08
CA GLU A 81 -20.87 14.53 -4.23
C GLU A 81 -19.78 14.10 -3.21
N VAL A 82 -19.74 12.81 -2.91
CA VAL A 82 -18.69 12.19 -2.09
C VAL A 82 -17.77 11.35 -2.94
N ARG A 83 -16.47 11.59 -2.84
CA ARG A 83 -15.44 10.73 -3.42
C ARG A 83 -14.80 9.89 -2.33
N TYR A 84 -14.31 8.72 -2.72
CA TYR A 84 -13.63 7.76 -1.85
C TYR A 84 -12.17 7.55 -2.27
N PRO A 85 -11.24 8.48 -1.95
CA PRO A 85 -9.86 8.43 -2.44
C PRO A 85 -9.14 7.13 -2.10
N PHE A 86 -9.39 6.56 -0.91
CA PHE A 86 -8.79 5.28 -0.51
C PHE A 86 -9.25 4.11 -1.40
N ILE A 87 -10.53 4.08 -1.78
CA ILE A 87 -11.07 3.09 -2.72
C ILE A 87 -10.48 3.33 -4.12
N GLN A 88 -10.44 4.59 -4.57
CA GLN A 88 -9.88 4.96 -5.87
C GLN A 88 -8.40 4.58 -5.98
N LEU A 89 -7.60 4.89 -4.96
CA LEU A 89 -6.19 4.50 -4.91
C LEU A 89 -6.03 2.97 -4.96
N THR A 90 -6.87 2.22 -4.24
CA THR A 90 -6.77 0.77 -4.24
C THR A 90 -7.14 0.16 -5.60
N ASN A 91 -8.09 0.79 -6.34
CA ASN A 91 -8.35 0.47 -7.75
C ASN A 91 -7.14 0.74 -8.64
N GLU A 92 -6.49 1.91 -8.48
CA GLU A 92 -5.32 2.28 -9.26
C GLU A 92 -4.13 1.35 -9.00
N ILE A 93 -3.88 0.98 -7.74
CA ILE A 93 -2.87 -0.02 -7.38
C ILE A 93 -3.18 -1.35 -8.08
N TRP A 94 -4.45 -1.78 -8.06
CA TRP A 94 -4.86 -3.00 -8.76
C TRP A 94 -4.67 -2.86 -10.26
N ARG A 95 -5.06 -1.74 -10.86
CA ARG A 95 -4.96 -1.47 -12.30
C ARG A 95 -3.53 -1.60 -12.81
N VAL A 96 -2.58 -0.96 -12.12
CA VAL A 96 -1.17 -0.93 -12.57
C VAL A 96 -0.37 -2.18 -12.19
N LEU A 97 -0.86 -3.03 -11.28
CA LEU A 97 -0.24 -4.34 -11.00
C LEU A 97 -0.51 -5.32 -12.15
N VAL A 98 0.48 -6.15 -12.48
CA VAL A 98 0.26 -7.31 -13.37
C VAL A 98 -0.64 -8.35 -12.70
N PRO A 99 -1.29 -9.29 -13.45
CA PRO A 99 -1.94 -10.45 -12.84
C PRO A 99 -0.96 -11.21 -11.93
N GLY A 100 -1.36 -11.47 -10.69
CA GLY A 100 -0.48 -12.07 -9.66
C GLY A 100 0.55 -11.13 -9.04
N GLY A 101 0.57 -9.85 -9.45
CA GLY A 101 1.43 -8.82 -8.87
C GLY A 101 1.14 -8.57 -7.39
N ARG A 102 2.12 -8.08 -6.65
CA ARG A 102 2.09 -7.96 -5.19
C ARG A 102 2.02 -6.53 -4.71
N LEU A 103 1.07 -6.24 -3.82
CA LEU A 103 1.08 -5.04 -2.97
C LEU A 103 1.57 -5.43 -1.58
N LEU A 104 2.61 -4.77 -1.08
CA LEU A 104 3.01 -4.81 0.34
C LEU A 104 2.73 -3.45 0.96
N ALA A 105 1.77 -3.38 1.88
CA ALA A 105 1.48 -2.18 2.65
C ALA A 105 1.78 -2.39 4.13
N VAL A 106 2.37 -1.37 4.75
CA VAL A 106 2.68 -1.30 6.18
C VAL A 106 2.17 0.03 6.68
N THR A 107 1.23 0.03 7.63
CA THR A 107 0.60 1.25 8.13
C THR A 107 0.32 1.14 9.63
N PRO A 108 0.49 2.21 10.42
CA PRO A 108 0.02 2.24 11.81
C PRO A 108 -1.47 1.89 11.86
N ALA A 109 -1.87 1.03 12.79
CA ALA A 109 -3.22 0.49 12.80
C ALA A 109 -3.90 0.60 14.16
N TYR A 110 -5.23 0.72 14.15
CA TYR A 110 -6.05 0.61 15.35
C TYR A 110 -5.84 -0.78 16.01
N PRO A 111 -5.77 -0.87 17.35
CA PRO A 111 -5.97 0.18 18.36
C PRO A 111 -4.68 0.91 18.81
N SER A 112 -3.62 0.88 18.03
CA SER A 112 -2.36 1.51 18.42
C SER A 112 -2.49 3.04 18.50
N PRO A 113 -1.94 3.70 19.57
CA PRO A 113 -1.85 5.16 19.60
C PRO A 113 -1.08 5.76 18.41
N LEU A 114 -0.17 5.01 17.79
CA LEU A 114 0.59 5.47 16.62
C LEU A 114 -0.31 5.78 15.42
N ALA A 115 -1.49 5.15 15.32
CA ALA A 115 -2.45 5.45 14.27
C ALA A 115 -3.03 6.88 14.39
N PHE A 116 -2.92 7.51 15.55
CA PHE A 116 -3.50 8.82 15.88
C PHE A 116 -2.44 9.88 16.21
N ALA A 117 -1.17 9.50 16.31
CA ALA A 117 -0.11 10.38 16.79
C ALA A 117 0.26 11.48 15.78
N ASP A 118 0.20 11.18 14.48
CA ASP A 118 0.42 12.15 13.42
C ASP A 118 -0.91 12.83 13.05
N PRO A 119 -1.00 14.17 13.09
CA PRO A 119 -2.24 14.91 12.77
C PRO A 119 -2.67 14.77 11.31
N THR A 120 -1.81 14.28 10.43
CA THR A 120 -2.12 14.01 9.01
C THR A 120 -2.64 12.61 8.75
N HIS A 121 -2.72 11.75 9.78
CA HIS A 121 -3.37 10.45 9.69
C HIS A 121 -4.89 10.60 9.67
N VAL A 122 -5.49 10.38 8.53
CA VAL A 122 -6.93 10.54 8.28
C VAL A 122 -7.63 9.23 7.95
N ASN A 123 -6.88 8.12 7.82
CA ASN A 123 -7.39 6.80 7.50
C ASN A 123 -6.95 5.78 8.56
N PHE A 124 -7.87 5.39 9.43
CA PHE A 124 -7.59 4.45 10.51
C PHE A 124 -7.82 3.02 10.06
N ILE A 125 -6.72 2.31 9.78
CA ILE A 125 -6.76 0.92 9.34
C ILE A 125 -6.96 -0.01 10.55
N ALA A 126 -7.88 -0.96 10.42
CA ALA A 126 -8.15 -1.98 11.42
C ALA A 126 -7.98 -3.39 10.82
N GLU A 127 -7.95 -4.42 11.68
CA GLU A 127 -7.71 -5.81 11.27
C GLU A 127 -8.66 -6.29 10.16
N GLY A 128 -9.95 -5.87 10.20
CA GLY A 128 -10.96 -6.25 9.21
C GLY A 128 -10.96 -5.43 7.91
N THR A 129 -10.20 -4.33 7.82
CA THR A 129 -10.27 -3.40 6.67
C THR A 129 -9.92 -4.06 5.34
N HIS A 130 -9.03 -5.06 5.33
CA HIS A 130 -8.64 -5.79 4.11
C HIS A 130 -9.81 -6.47 3.39
N ARG A 131 -10.91 -6.81 4.09
CA ARG A 131 -12.10 -7.47 3.52
C ARG A 131 -12.83 -6.61 2.50
N TYR A 132 -12.58 -5.30 2.51
CA TYR A 132 -13.12 -4.39 1.50
C TYR A 132 -12.48 -4.58 0.13
N PHE A 133 -11.31 -5.23 0.04
CA PHE A 133 -10.51 -5.37 -1.19
C PHE A 133 -10.22 -6.82 -1.56
N CYS A 134 -10.41 -7.75 -0.64
CA CYS A 134 -9.99 -9.15 -0.79
C CYS A 134 -11.19 -10.10 -0.78
N GLY A 135 -11.01 -11.24 -1.49
CA GLY A 135 -12.02 -12.31 -1.59
C GLY A 135 -12.80 -12.28 -2.90
N GLU A 136 -13.78 -13.15 -3.02
CA GLU A 136 -14.59 -13.26 -4.24
C GLU A 136 -15.56 -12.08 -4.41
N ASN A 137 -16.10 -11.57 -3.30
CA ASN A 137 -17.03 -10.44 -3.25
C ASN A 137 -16.52 -9.38 -2.28
N PRO A 138 -15.56 -8.53 -2.69
CA PRO A 138 -15.02 -7.48 -1.83
C PRO A 138 -16.11 -6.50 -1.40
N ALA A 139 -16.21 -6.22 -0.10
CA ALA A 139 -17.22 -5.31 0.43
C ALA A 139 -17.09 -3.86 -0.12
N GLY A 140 -15.91 -3.49 -0.61
CA GLY A 140 -15.64 -2.19 -1.23
C GLY A 140 -16.35 -1.97 -2.56
N SER A 141 -16.92 -3.01 -3.20
CA SER A 141 -17.63 -2.89 -4.47
C SER A 141 -18.81 -1.92 -4.41
N ILE A 142 -19.50 -1.83 -3.28
CA ILE A 142 -20.60 -0.86 -3.07
C ILE A 142 -20.13 0.61 -3.07
N TYR A 143 -18.81 0.84 -2.90
CA TYR A 143 -18.19 2.15 -2.93
C TYR A 143 -17.36 2.39 -4.20
N GLY A 144 -17.54 1.53 -5.22
CA GLY A 144 -16.84 1.66 -6.51
C GLY A 144 -15.49 0.94 -6.57
N PHE A 145 -15.17 0.02 -5.65
CA PHE A 145 -14.05 -0.88 -5.84
C PHE A 145 -14.40 -1.95 -6.87
N HIS A 146 -13.62 -2.05 -7.94
CA HIS A 146 -13.85 -3.00 -9.04
C HIS A 146 -12.70 -4.00 -9.22
N GLY A 147 -11.63 -3.85 -8.43
CA GLY A 147 -10.54 -4.81 -8.39
C GLY A 147 -10.86 -6.06 -7.57
N ARG A 148 -9.90 -6.96 -7.49
CA ARG A 148 -9.95 -8.13 -6.61
C ARG A 148 -8.56 -8.51 -6.16
N TYR A 149 -8.41 -8.77 -4.86
CA TYR A 149 -7.16 -9.28 -4.30
C TYR A 149 -7.36 -10.57 -3.51
N VAL A 150 -6.29 -11.36 -3.43
CA VAL A 150 -6.12 -12.40 -2.40
C VAL A 150 -5.19 -11.86 -1.32
N ALA A 151 -5.65 -11.85 -0.08
CA ALA A 151 -4.79 -11.52 1.06
C ALA A 151 -3.86 -12.69 1.36
N ARG A 152 -2.57 -12.51 1.11
CA ARG A 152 -1.51 -13.45 1.50
C ARG A 152 -1.09 -13.22 2.95
N ILE A 153 -1.07 -11.95 3.35
CA ILE A 153 -0.87 -11.50 4.73
C ILE A 153 -1.86 -10.37 5.00
N ALA A 154 -2.57 -10.45 6.12
CA ALA A 154 -3.38 -9.38 6.68
C ALA A 154 -3.38 -9.52 8.20
N LYS A 155 -2.40 -8.92 8.88
CA LYS A 155 -2.21 -9.08 10.32
C LYS A 155 -1.48 -7.90 10.96
N LEU A 156 -1.65 -7.76 12.26
CA LEU A 156 -0.83 -6.85 13.07
C LEU A 156 0.59 -7.43 13.25
N SER A 157 1.60 -6.59 13.10
CA SER A 157 3.01 -6.95 13.27
C SER A 157 3.86 -5.73 13.61
N ALA A 158 5.17 -5.94 13.73
CA ALA A 158 6.14 -4.86 13.84
C ALA A 158 6.60 -4.41 12.44
N PRO A 159 6.68 -3.09 12.14
CA PRO A 159 7.04 -2.59 10.81
C PRO A 159 8.44 -3.01 10.38
N THR A 160 9.38 -3.12 11.31
CA THR A 160 10.76 -3.55 11.05
C THR A 160 10.88 -4.95 10.44
N ASN A 161 9.84 -5.77 10.53
CA ASN A 161 9.82 -7.11 9.96
C ASN A 161 9.62 -7.12 8.44
N TYR A 162 9.22 -5.99 7.85
CA TYR A 162 8.76 -5.92 6.46
C TYR A 162 9.45 -4.84 5.63
N ARG A 163 10.17 -3.91 6.28
CA ARG A 163 10.93 -2.88 5.57
C ARG A 163 12.17 -3.50 4.93
N GLY A 164 12.33 -3.31 3.63
CA GLY A 164 13.51 -3.70 2.86
C GLY A 164 13.66 -5.19 2.51
N MET A 165 12.74 -6.06 2.95
CA MET A 165 12.77 -7.50 2.63
C MET A 165 11.36 -8.04 2.38
N PRO A 166 11.21 -9.05 1.47
CA PRO A 166 9.93 -9.72 1.30
C PRO A 166 9.50 -10.39 2.61
N PRO A 167 8.18 -10.47 2.85
CA PRO A 167 7.66 -11.07 4.08
C PRO A 167 8.14 -12.51 4.26
N ASN A 168 8.86 -12.78 5.34
CA ASN A 168 9.18 -14.14 5.77
C ASN A 168 8.25 -14.51 6.94
N GLN A 169 7.22 -15.28 6.66
CA GLN A 169 6.16 -15.55 7.61
C GLN A 169 6.64 -16.27 8.89
N VAL A 170 7.60 -17.20 8.78
CA VAL A 170 8.09 -17.98 9.93
C VAL A 170 8.91 -17.09 10.88
N LYS A 171 9.92 -16.37 10.34
CA LYS A 171 10.75 -15.47 11.16
C LYS A 171 9.91 -14.37 11.79
N THR A 172 8.92 -13.86 11.07
CA THR A 172 8.02 -12.82 11.55
C THR A 172 7.12 -13.35 12.66
N ALA A 173 6.55 -14.55 12.53
CA ALA A 173 5.70 -15.15 13.56
C ALA A 173 6.45 -15.32 14.89
N ILE A 174 7.70 -15.78 14.85
CA ILE A 174 8.55 -15.91 16.05
C ILE A 174 8.79 -14.55 16.72
N ARG A 175 9.10 -13.52 15.93
CA ARG A 175 9.34 -12.15 16.45
C ARG A 175 8.06 -11.53 17.02
N ASP A 176 6.93 -11.67 16.32
CA ASP A 176 5.63 -11.16 16.78
C ASP A 176 5.20 -11.83 18.07
N PHE A 177 5.43 -13.13 18.22
CA PHE A 177 5.18 -13.86 19.46
C PHE A 177 6.04 -13.34 20.61
N GLY A 178 7.34 -13.17 20.37
CA GLY A 178 8.26 -12.60 21.37
C GLY A 178 7.84 -11.18 21.81
N ARG A 179 7.36 -10.34 20.87
CA ARG A 179 6.85 -8.98 21.18
C ARG A 179 5.58 -9.01 22.02
N ARG A 180 4.66 -9.93 21.73
CA ARG A 180 3.42 -10.12 22.53
C ARG A 180 3.75 -10.48 23.96
N ILE A 181 4.67 -11.45 24.17
CA ILE A 181 5.10 -11.86 25.52
C ILE A 181 5.82 -10.72 26.26
N SER A 182 6.65 -9.95 25.57
CA SER A 182 7.40 -8.83 26.19
C SER A 182 6.59 -7.54 26.36
N GLY A 183 5.29 -7.53 26.07
CA GLY A 183 4.43 -6.35 26.18
C GLY A 183 4.72 -5.24 25.18
N LYS A 184 5.59 -5.46 24.18
CA LYS A 184 6.00 -4.44 23.20
C LYS A 184 4.96 -4.13 22.13
N GLY A 185 3.82 -4.81 22.14
CA GLY A 185 2.71 -4.59 21.22
C GLY A 185 3.03 -4.77 19.73
N LEU A 186 1.98 -4.94 18.94
CA LEU A 186 2.03 -4.99 17.49
C LEU A 186 1.22 -3.79 16.99
N HIS A 187 1.87 -2.83 16.36
CA HIS A 187 1.32 -1.49 16.13
C HIS A 187 0.99 -1.19 14.66
N HIS A 188 1.39 -2.07 13.74
CA HIS A 188 1.19 -1.84 12.30
C HIS A 188 0.40 -2.98 11.69
N MET A 189 -0.53 -2.63 10.82
CA MET A 189 -1.16 -3.56 9.90
C MET A 189 -0.19 -3.83 8.76
N ILE A 190 0.00 -5.11 8.47
CA ILE A 190 0.77 -5.57 7.33
C ILE A 190 -0.19 -6.23 6.37
N TRP A 191 -0.24 -5.71 5.15
CA TRP A 191 -0.93 -6.32 4.04
C TRP A 191 0.07 -6.78 2.98
N GLU A 192 -0.02 -8.04 2.61
CA GLU A 192 0.50 -8.53 1.35
C GLU A 192 -0.67 -9.04 0.54
N PHE A 193 -1.04 -8.29 -0.50
CA PHE A 193 -2.12 -8.63 -1.41
C PHE A 193 -1.58 -9.08 -2.75
N GLU A 194 -2.25 -10.04 -3.36
CA GLU A 194 -1.98 -10.49 -4.72
C GLU A 194 -3.14 -10.07 -5.62
N ALA A 195 -2.82 -9.35 -6.69
CA ALA A 195 -3.83 -8.89 -7.66
C ALA A 195 -4.38 -10.08 -8.46
N VAL A 196 -5.70 -10.28 -8.41
CA VAL A 196 -6.41 -11.29 -9.22
C VAL A 196 -7.04 -10.58 -10.40
N LYS A 197 -6.63 -10.99 -11.62
CA LYS A 197 -7.16 -10.45 -12.87
C LYS A 197 -7.49 -11.60 -13.80
N ASN A 198 -8.65 -11.53 -14.46
CA ASN A 198 -9.04 -12.44 -15.52
C ASN A 198 -8.56 -11.91 -16.89
N LYS A 199 -8.52 -12.78 -17.91
CA LYS A 199 -8.30 -12.33 -19.29
C LYS A 199 -9.47 -11.43 -19.70
N GLY A 200 -9.27 -10.12 -19.70
CA GLY A 200 -10.30 -9.12 -20.05
C GLY A 200 -10.59 -8.07 -18.99
N ASP A 201 -10.11 -8.24 -17.77
CA ASP A 201 -10.18 -7.19 -16.72
C ASP A 201 -9.24 -6.04 -17.13
N ARG A 202 -9.84 -4.89 -17.45
CA ARG A 202 -9.14 -3.62 -17.77
C ARG A 202 -9.49 -2.57 -16.75
#